data_df8da9ec137dff1af93a4a23760a161e
#
_entry.id   df8da9ec137dff1af93a4a23760a161e
#
_cell.length_a   1.000
_cell.length_b   1.000
_cell.length_c   1.000
_cell.angle_alpha   90.00
_cell.angle_beta   90.00
_cell.angle_gamma   90.00
#
_symmetry.space_group_name_H-M   'P 1'
#
loop_
_entity.id
_entity.type
_entity.pdbx_description
1 polymer ?
#
loop_
_entity_poly.entity_id
_entity_poly.type
_entity_poly.pdbx_seq_one_letter_code
_entity_poly.pdbx_strand_id
1 'polypeptide(L)'
;WMPLRGAEALPQQLLPPGPGVLVSSGGSSGGRRICLQPLDHLDQSAAATAHWLQGIGLDPGEVLICNPLPMHHVSGLMPWWRSRCWAAPHLVLEPRWLKQPQELIESCQAQPGWGQRPALLSLVPTQLGRLLADPVGIDWLTGFSVIWVGGAALPRVMADQARQVGIRLAPCYGATETAAMVAALPPERFLQGDVSCGAPLMDVELRLGSDGALEVKTDRLATACWRPDQPHQLQSLSDESGWWRSGDRAALESHLRILGRLDGAVISGGETVFPEQLEARLLASDLPLEAVLLLGIPDADWGERLVGLVRSSASDIVERLQDVTQSWPAAERPQRWLFC
;
A
#
# COMPACT_ATOMS: atom_id res chain seq x y z
N TRP A 1 -14.01 15.16 17.48
CA TRP A 1 -12.86 14.49 16.92
C TRP A 1 -12.42 13.34 17.82
N MET A 2 -12.29 12.17 17.25
CA MET A 2 -11.91 10.96 17.96
C MET A 2 -10.48 10.57 17.58
N PRO A 3 -9.51 10.60 18.51
CA PRO A 3 -8.16 10.13 18.23
C PRO A 3 -8.16 8.60 18.16
N LEU A 4 -7.59 8.06 17.08
CA LEU A 4 -7.24 6.66 17.03
C LEU A 4 -5.89 6.43 17.74
N ARG A 5 -5.60 5.19 18.10
CA ARG A 5 -4.37 4.83 18.81
C ARG A 5 -3.12 5.42 18.10
N GLY A 6 -2.33 6.18 18.82
CA GLY A 6 -1.14 6.86 18.32
C GLY A 6 -1.38 8.28 17.79
N ALA A 7 -2.62 8.79 17.86
CA ALA A 7 -3.00 10.14 17.46
C ALA A 7 -3.45 11.02 18.64
N GLU A 8 -3.19 10.59 19.87
CA GLU A 8 -3.67 11.25 21.09
C GLU A 8 -2.92 12.56 21.43
N ALA A 9 -1.76 12.78 20.82
CA ALA A 9 -0.88 13.89 21.16
C ALA A 9 -1.32 15.26 20.58
N LEU A 10 -2.31 15.29 19.68
CA LEU A 10 -2.77 16.52 19.04
C LEU A 10 -3.52 17.40 20.04
N PRO A 11 -3.12 18.69 20.21
CA PRO A 11 -3.78 19.62 21.13
C PRO A 11 -5.23 19.91 20.71
N GLN A 12 -6.18 19.82 21.64
CA GLN A 12 -7.62 20.00 21.34
C GLN A 12 -7.96 21.37 20.77
N GLN A 13 -7.22 22.42 21.14
CA GLN A 13 -7.44 23.79 20.63
C GLN A 13 -7.15 23.93 19.13
N LEU A 14 -6.45 22.98 18.52
CA LEU A 14 -6.17 22.98 17.08
C LEU A 14 -7.25 22.24 16.25
N LEU A 15 -8.20 21.60 16.92
CA LEU A 15 -9.23 20.83 16.21
C LEU A 15 -10.19 21.78 15.48
N PRO A 16 -10.44 21.55 14.19
CA PRO A 16 -11.45 22.29 13.45
C PRO A 16 -12.86 21.92 13.92
N PRO A 17 -13.88 22.74 13.62
CA PRO A 17 -15.27 22.38 13.93
C PRO A 17 -15.71 21.14 13.15
N GLY A 18 -16.73 20.42 13.69
CA GLY A 18 -17.32 19.24 13.07
C GLY A 18 -16.79 17.91 13.62
N PRO A 19 -17.43 16.79 13.27
CA PRO A 19 -17.03 15.46 13.68
C PRO A 19 -15.93 14.91 12.78
N GLY A 20 -14.96 14.18 13.35
CA GLY A 20 -13.88 13.57 12.59
C GLY A 20 -13.07 12.57 13.38
N VAL A 21 -12.12 11.92 12.72
CA VAL A 21 -11.14 11.03 13.32
C VAL A 21 -9.72 11.56 13.11
N LEU A 22 -8.87 11.32 14.09
CA LEU A 22 -7.45 11.60 14.05
C LEU A 22 -6.72 10.29 13.76
N VAL A 23 -6.05 10.21 12.61
CA VAL A 23 -5.39 8.98 12.16
C VAL A 23 -3.89 9.22 12.04
N SER A 24 -3.10 8.40 12.71
CA SER A 24 -1.64 8.45 12.56
C SER A 24 -1.21 7.92 11.20
N SER A 25 -0.45 8.71 10.43
CA SER A 25 0.23 8.25 9.24
C SER A 25 1.69 7.94 9.57
N GLY A 26 2.19 6.78 9.08
CA GLY A 26 3.61 6.44 9.14
C GLY A 26 4.33 7.15 8.01
N GLY A 27 5.02 8.26 8.28
CA GLY A 27 5.92 8.87 7.31
C GLY A 27 7.21 8.07 7.23
N SER A 28 7.62 7.62 6.04
CA SER A 28 8.94 7.03 5.77
C SER A 28 10.08 8.04 6.01
N SER A 29 9.78 9.33 5.92
CA SER A 29 10.70 10.45 6.18
C SER A 29 10.90 10.80 7.67
N GLY A 30 10.64 9.86 8.59
CA GLY A 30 11.08 9.92 9.99
C GLY A 30 10.20 10.72 10.96
N GLY A 31 9.06 11.26 10.56
CA GLY A 31 8.15 12.00 11.42
C GLY A 31 6.74 11.39 11.48
N ARG A 32 6.26 11.07 12.68
CA ARG A 32 4.86 10.70 12.89
C ARG A 32 3.99 11.91 12.54
N ARG A 33 3.03 11.74 11.62
CA ARG A 33 2.01 12.75 11.29
C ARG A 33 0.65 12.27 11.79
N ILE A 34 -0.21 13.19 12.16
CA ILE A 34 -1.61 12.91 12.48
C ILE A 34 -2.46 13.62 11.44
N CYS A 35 -3.19 12.86 10.64
CA CYS A 35 -4.13 13.36 9.64
C CYS A 35 -5.50 13.60 10.29
N LEU A 36 -6.10 14.74 10.01
CA LEU A 36 -7.43 15.11 10.45
C LEU A 36 -8.44 14.74 9.36
N GLN A 37 -9.18 13.66 9.58
CA GLN A 37 -10.17 13.16 8.63
C GLN A 37 -11.60 13.44 9.14
N PRO A 38 -12.33 14.38 8.52
CA PRO A 38 -13.77 14.54 8.74
C PRO A 38 -14.53 13.25 8.44
N LEU A 39 -15.65 13.00 9.13
CA LEU A 39 -16.42 11.77 8.91
C LEU A 39 -17.04 11.71 7.50
N ASP A 40 -17.45 12.83 6.95
CA ASP A 40 -17.96 12.93 5.58
C ASP A 40 -16.94 12.54 4.51
N HIS A 41 -15.64 12.75 4.76
CA HIS A 41 -14.58 12.25 3.87
C HIS A 41 -14.48 10.72 3.89
N LEU A 42 -14.74 10.09 5.04
CA LEU A 42 -14.82 8.62 5.14
C LEU A 42 -16.06 8.09 4.39
N ASP A 43 -17.20 8.81 4.48
CA ASP A 43 -18.41 8.47 3.75
C ASP A 43 -18.20 8.56 2.24
N GLN A 44 -17.56 9.62 1.75
CA GLN A 44 -17.18 9.79 0.33
C GLN A 44 -16.26 8.66 -0.15
N SER A 45 -15.24 8.32 0.65
CA SER A 45 -14.34 7.19 0.35
C SER A 45 -15.09 5.85 0.27
N ALA A 46 -16.06 5.64 1.16
CA ALA A 46 -16.92 4.45 1.13
C ALA A 46 -17.81 4.43 -0.11
N ALA A 47 -18.39 5.57 -0.49
CA ALA A 47 -19.24 5.71 -1.70
C ALA A 47 -18.42 5.47 -2.99
N ALA A 48 -17.24 6.04 -3.11
CA ALA A 48 -16.35 5.83 -4.26
C ALA A 48 -15.94 4.36 -4.42
N THR A 49 -15.66 3.68 -3.29
CA THR A 49 -15.34 2.24 -3.30
C THR A 49 -16.58 1.40 -3.65
N ALA A 50 -17.79 1.79 -3.19
CA ALA A 50 -19.04 1.13 -3.57
C ALA A 50 -19.27 1.20 -5.08
N HIS A 51 -19.07 2.37 -5.67
CA HIS A 51 -19.19 2.55 -7.12
C HIS A 51 -18.19 1.68 -7.90
N TRP A 52 -16.94 1.59 -7.42
CA TRP A 52 -15.94 0.70 -8.01
C TRP A 52 -16.36 -0.77 -7.97
N LEU A 53 -16.92 -1.25 -6.82
CA LEU A 53 -17.46 -2.61 -6.70
C LEU A 53 -18.61 -2.86 -7.68
N GLN A 54 -19.54 -1.91 -7.81
CA GLN A 54 -20.64 -1.98 -8.78
C GLN A 54 -20.12 -2.07 -10.22
N GLY A 55 -19.04 -1.34 -10.53
CA GLY A 55 -18.36 -1.38 -11.83
C GLY A 55 -17.77 -2.76 -12.19
N ILE A 56 -17.52 -3.61 -11.20
CA ILE A 56 -17.08 -5.00 -11.38
C ILE A 56 -18.19 -6.03 -11.10
N GLY A 57 -19.46 -5.59 -11.00
CA GLY A 57 -20.62 -6.44 -10.85
C GLY A 57 -20.90 -6.93 -9.43
N LEU A 58 -20.37 -6.28 -8.40
CA LEU A 58 -20.63 -6.62 -6.99
C LEU A 58 -21.53 -5.56 -6.34
N ASP A 59 -22.59 -6.01 -5.64
CA ASP A 59 -23.43 -5.13 -4.82
C ASP A 59 -22.77 -4.94 -3.45
N PRO A 60 -22.41 -3.70 -3.05
CA PRO A 60 -21.82 -3.42 -1.75
C PRO A 60 -22.64 -3.86 -0.54
N GLY A 61 -23.97 -3.90 -0.65
CA GLY A 61 -24.88 -4.36 0.41
C GLY A 61 -24.89 -5.88 0.58
N GLU A 62 -24.49 -6.61 -0.45
CA GLU A 62 -24.55 -8.08 -0.47
C GLU A 62 -23.20 -8.75 -0.20
N VAL A 63 -22.16 -8.01 0.15
CA VAL A 63 -20.82 -8.56 0.42
C VAL A 63 -20.60 -8.87 1.91
N LEU A 64 -19.64 -9.74 2.20
CA LEU A 64 -19.03 -9.92 3.52
C LEU A 64 -17.66 -9.25 3.54
N ILE A 65 -17.43 -8.32 4.45
CA ILE A 65 -16.15 -7.62 4.58
C ILE A 65 -15.31 -8.29 5.66
N CYS A 66 -14.19 -8.90 5.28
CA CYS A 66 -13.22 -9.51 6.19
C CYS A 66 -12.05 -8.55 6.43
N ASN A 67 -11.73 -8.30 7.69
CA ASN A 67 -10.77 -7.28 8.09
C ASN A 67 -9.75 -7.77 9.11
N PRO A 68 -8.53 -8.13 8.70
CA PRO A 68 -7.43 -8.47 9.61
C PRO A 68 -6.56 -7.25 9.96
N LEU A 69 -6.88 -6.06 9.44
CA LEU A 69 -6.02 -4.88 9.59
C LEU A 69 -6.39 -4.09 10.86
N PRO A 70 -5.39 -3.49 11.52
CA PRO A 70 -5.62 -2.74 12.76
C PRO A 70 -6.51 -1.52 12.54
N MET A 71 -7.57 -1.38 13.33
CA MET A 71 -8.56 -0.31 13.25
C MET A 71 -8.00 1.10 13.49
N HIS A 72 -6.80 1.22 14.05
CA HIS A 72 -6.15 2.52 14.27
C HIS A 72 -5.36 3.03 13.06
N HIS A 73 -5.29 2.25 11.99
CA HIS A 73 -4.82 2.68 10.68
C HIS A 73 -5.99 2.86 9.71
N VAL A 74 -5.86 3.77 8.74
CA VAL A 74 -6.91 3.99 7.73
C VAL A 74 -7.28 2.71 6.98
N SER A 75 -6.31 1.84 6.75
CA SER A 75 -6.50 0.55 6.07
C SER A 75 -7.39 -0.44 6.84
N GLY A 76 -7.40 -0.38 8.17
CA GLY A 76 -8.28 -1.19 9.02
C GLY A 76 -9.57 -0.46 9.41
N LEU A 77 -9.53 0.88 9.53
CA LEU A 77 -10.72 1.69 9.80
C LEU A 77 -11.72 1.61 8.66
N MET A 78 -11.26 1.76 7.40
CA MET A 78 -12.16 1.86 6.25
C MET A 78 -12.95 0.60 5.93
N PRO A 79 -12.47 -0.65 6.07
CA PRO A 79 -13.32 -1.82 5.96
C PRO A 79 -14.51 -1.81 6.94
N TRP A 80 -14.27 -1.41 8.19
CA TRP A 80 -15.34 -1.25 9.18
C TRP A 80 -16.28 -0.11 8.80
N TRP A 81 -15.75 1.06 8.38
CA TRP A 81 -16.56 2.21 7.98
C TRP A 81 -17.46 1.87 6.78
N ARG A 82 -16.91 1.21 5.77
CA ARG A 82 -17.65 0.71 4.60
C ARG A 82 -18.79 -0.22 4.99
N SER A 83 -18.57 -1.14 5.94
CA SER A 83 -19.61 -2.03 6.41
C SER A 83 -20.79 -1.26 6.99
N ARG A 84 -20.55 -0.14 7.67
CA ARG A 84 -21.59 0.74 8.21
C ARG A 84 -22.33 1.49 7.11
N CYS A 85 -21.61 2.08 6.15
CA CYS A 85 -22.19 2.82 5.04
C CYS A 85 -23.01 1.91 4.11
N TRP A 86 -22.56 0.67 3.90
CA TRP A 86 -23.20 -0.27 2.97
C TRP A 86 -24.21 -1.20 3.63
N ALA A 87 -24.38 -1.12 4.94
CA ALA A 87 -25.15 -2.10 5.73
C ALA A 87 -24.69 -3.56 5.51
N ALA A 88 -23.41 -3.75 5.18
CA ALA A 88 -22.81 -5.04 4.90
C ALA A 88 -22.24 -5.68 6.17
N PRO A 89 -22.30 -7.02 6.32
CA PRO A 89 -21.64 -7.73 7.42
C PRO A 89 -20.12 -7.48 7.45
N HIS A 90 -19.58 -7.34 8.65
CA HIS A 90 -18.15 -7.13 8.89
C HIS A 90 -17.60 -8.18 9.83
N LEU A 91 -16.59 -8.91 9.38
CA LEU A 91 -15.88 -9.92 10.14
C LEU A 91 -14.48 -9.42 10.49
N VAL A 92 -14.23 -9.18 11.77
CA VAL A 92 -12.90 -8.87 12.27
C VAL A 92 -12.12 -10.18 12.39
N LEU A 93 -10.98 -10.23 11.70
CA LEU A 93 -10.05 -11.35 11.76
C LEU A 93 -8.90 -11.00 12.71
N GLU A 94 -8.60 -11.86 13.65
CA GLU A 94 -7.46 -11.64 14.54
C GLU A 94 -6.15 -11.76 13.73
N PRO A 95 -5.23 -10.78 13.80
CA PRO A 95 -3.98 -10.81 13.03
C PRO A 95 -3.11 -12.06 13.26
N ARG A 96 -3.24 -12.71 14.43
CA ARG A 96 -2.54 -13.96 14.73
C ARG A 96 -2.97 -15.13 13.83
N TRP A 97 -4.25 -15.17 13.42
CA TRP A 97 -4.78 -16.24 12.56
C TRP A 97 -4.13 -16.24 11.17
N LEU A 98 -3.66 -15.10 10.68
CA LEU A 98 -2.91 -15.04 9.42
C LEU A 98 -1.55 -15.78 9.45
N LYS A 99 -1.12 -16.19 10.65
CA LYS A 99 0.06 -17.06 10.87
C LYS A 99 -0.32 -18.52 11.08
N GLN A 100 -1.61 -18.81 11.20
CA GLN A 100 -2.19 -20.10 11.49
C GLN A 100 -3.38 -20.33 10.57
N PRO A 101 -3.16 -20.60 9.25
CA PRO A 101 -4.23 -20.65 8.25
C PRO A 101 -5.34 -21.63 8.57
N GLN A 102 -5.06 -22.72 9.27
CA GLN A 102 -6.07 -23.68 9.71
C GLN A 102 -7.05 -23.05 10.71
N GLU A 103 -6.56 -22.35 11.74
CA GLU A 103 -7.41 -21.64 12.70
C GLU A 103 -8.21 -20.50 12.03
N LEU A 104 -7.61 -19.85 11.03
CA LEU A 104 -8.26 -18.82 10.24
C LEU A 104 -9.48 -19.37 9.51
N ILE A 105 -9.35 -20.49 8.81
CA ILE A 105 -10.45 -21.14 8.07
C ILE A 105 -11.56 -21.57 9.04
N GLU A 106 -11.23 -22.28 10.11
CA GLU A 106 -12.19 -22.73 11.11
C GLU A 106 -12.96 -21.55 11.72
N SER A 107 -12.25 -20.46 12.04
CA SER A 107 -12.86 -19.25 12.57
C SER A 107 -13.79 -18.57 11.57
N CYS A 108 -13.45 -18.56 10.27
CA CYS A 108 -14.30 -18.02 9.22
C CYS A 108 -15.53 -18.90 8.97
N GLN A 109 -15.35 -20.21 8.87
CA GLN A 109 -16.43 -21.18 8.64
C GLN A 109 -17.47 -21.21 9.77
N ALA A 110 -17.05 -20.91 11.00
CA ALA A 110 -17.94 -20.78 12.15
C ALA A 110 -18.84 -19.53 12.10
N GLN A 111 -18.56 -18.57 11.19
CA GLN A 111 -19.35 -17.33 11.10
C GLN A 111 -20.62 -17.53 10.29
N PRO A 112 -21.77 -17.02 10.78
CA PRO A 112 -23.01 -17.04 10.02
C PRO A 112 -22.86 -16.31 8.66
N GLY A 113 -23.27 -16.97 7.57
CA GLY A 113 -23.22 -16.39 6.24
C GLY A 113 -21.87 -16.53 5.51
N TRP A 114 -20.87 -17.19 6.10
CA TRP A 114 -19.63 -17.53 5.40
C TRP A 114 -19.94 -18.42 4.17
N GLY A 115 -19.35 -18.09 3.01
CA GLY A 115 -19.59 -18.80 1.75
C GLY A 115 -20.95 -18.53 1.09
N GLN A 116 -21.85 -17.74 1.72
CA GLN A 116 -23.15 -17.40 1.15
C GLN A 116 -23.15 -16.06 0.41
N ARG A 117 -22.17 -15.23 0.63
CA ARG A 117 -22.00 -13.89 0.05
C ARG A 117 -20.62 -13.73 -0.58
N PRO A 118 -20.47 -12.90 -1.62
CA PRO A 118 -19.17 -12.48 -2.09
C PRO A 118 -18.33 -11.90 -0.94
N ALA A 119 -17.16 -12.48 -0.67
CA ALA A 119 -16.30 -12.01 0.41
C ALA A 119 -15.23 -11.04 -0.11
N LEU A 120 -15.00 -9.97 0.63
CA LEU A 120 -13.97 -8.95 0.38
C LEU A 120 -12.92 -9.01 1.49
N LEU A 121 -11.66 -8.81 1.13
CA LEU A 121 -10.53 -8.83 2.05
C LEU A 121 -9.59 -7.66 1.76
N SER A 122 -8.96 -7.12 2.79
CA SER A 122 -7.88 -6.14 2.66
C SER A 122 -6.61 -6.68 3.32
N LEU A 123 -5.51 -6.71 2.59
CA LEU A 123 -4.22 -7.20 3.06
C LEU A 123 -3.09 -6.21 2.72
N VAL A 124 -2.01 -6.31 3.49
CA VAL A 124 -0.71 -5.80 3.07
C VAL A 124 0.14 -6.94 2.47
N PRO A 125 1.14 -6.65 1.60
CA PRO A 125 1.92 -7.70 0.93
C PRO A 125 2.56 -8.71 1.88
N THR A 126 3.01 -8.30 3.07
CA THR A 126 3.59 -9.22 4.07
C THR A 126 2.57 -10.22 4.64
N GLN A 127 1.30 -9.84 4.73
CA GLN A 127 0.23 -10.76 5.14
C GLN A 127 -0.13 -11.73 4.01
N LEU A 128 -0.24 -11.20 2.78
CA LEU A 128 -0.45 -12.02 1.58
C LEU A 128 0.65 -13.07 1.44
N GLY A 129 1.93 -12.67 1.55
CA GLY A 129 3.06 -13.60 1.42
C GLY A 129 3.05 -14.75 2.44
N ARG A 130 2.59 -14.48 3.66
CA ARG A 130 2.43 -15.54 4.68
C ARG A 130 1.35 -16.56 4.29
N LEU A 131 0.24 -16.08 3.77
CA LEU A 131 -0.85 -16.97 3.33
C LEU A 131 -0.48 -17.74 2.06
N LEU A 132 0.27 -17.13 1.13
CA LEU A 132 0.77 -17.79 -0.08
C LEU A 132 1.83 -18.86 0.21
N ALA A 133 2.48 -18.80 1.36
CA ALA A 133 3.48 -19.80 1.77
C ALA A 133 2.85 -21.12 2.28
N ASP A 134 1.52 -21.16 2.48
CA ASP A 134 0.81 -22.31 3.04
C ASP A 134 -0.33 -22.74 2.11
N PRO A 135 -0.44 -24.03 1.71
CA PRO A 135 -1.51 -24.52 0.85
C PRO A 135 -2.92 -24.23 1.38
N VAL A 136 -3.11 -24.28 2.70
CA VAL A 136 -4.38 -23.97 3.36
C VAL A 136 -4.70 -22.47 3.25
N GLY A 137 -3.66 -21.62 3.38
CA GLY A 137 -3.79 -20.18 3.14
C GLY A 137 -4.13 -19.84 1.70
N ILE A 138 -3.54 -20.55 0.73
CA ILE A 138 -3.85 -20.39 -0.70
C ILE A 138 -5.32 -20.75 -0.96
N ASP A 139 -5.78 -21.90 -0.48
CA ASP A 139 -7.17 -22.33 -0.65
C ASP A 139 -8.15 -21.31 -0.06
N TRP A 140 -7.88 -20.81 1.14
CA TRP A 140 -8.69 -19.77 1.76
C TRP A 140 -8.76 -18.48 0.93
N LEU A 141 -7.63 -18.04 0.35
CA LEU A 141 -7.57 -16.83 -0.49
C LEU A 141 -8.39 -16.96 -1.77
N THR A 142 -8.53 -18.17 -2.34
CA THR A 142 -9.34 -18.39 -3.56
C THR A 142 -10.84 -18.18 -3.33
N GLY A 143 -11.30 -18.23 -2.07
CA GLY A 143 -12.69 -18.01 -1.70
C GLY A 143 -13.15 -16.54 -1.76
N PHE A 144 -12.24 -15.58 -1.97
CA PHE A 144 -12.59 -14.16 -2.00
C PHE A 144 -12.90 -13.65 -3.41
N SER A 145 -13.94 -12.83 -3.51
CA SER A 145 -14.31 -12.14 -4.76
C SER A 145 -13.36 -10.99 -5.07
N VAL A 146 -12.85 -10.31 -4.04
CA VAL A 146 -11.85 -9.23 -4.16
C VAL A 146 -10.93 -9.26 -2.96
N ILE A 147 -9.62 -9.20 -3.22
CA ILE A 147 -8.60 -9.00 -2.18
C ILE A 147 -7.83 -7.73 -2.52
N TRP A 148 -8.15 -6.62 -1.85
CA TRP A 148 -7.34 -5.41 -1.98
C TRP A 148 -5.97 -5.61 -1.34
N VAL A 149 -4.92 -5.32 -2.10
CA VAL A 149 -3.53 -5.36 -1.62
C VAL A 149 -2.91 -3.98 -1.79
N GLY A 150 -2.57 -3.35 -0.67
CA GLY A 150 -2.03 -1.99 -0.66
C GLY A 150 -1.09 -1.73 0.52
N GLY A 151 -0.68 -0.48 0.68
CA GLY A 151 0.23 -0.03 1.75
C GLY A 151 1.71 -0.28 1.48
N ALA A 152 2.06 -1.08 0.49
CA ALA A 152 3.40 -1.29 -0.05
C ALA A 152 3.33 -1.87 -1.47
N ALA A 153 4.44 -1.88 -2.20
CA ALA A 153 4.53 -2.52 -3.51
C ALA A 153 4.25 -4.03 -3.40
N LEU A 154 3.44 -4.56 -4.33
CA LEU A 154 3.19 -6.00 -4.44
C LEU A 154 4.36 -6.65 -5.19
N PRO A 155 5.16 -7.53 -4.54
CA PRO A 155 6.26 -8.21 -5.21
C PRO A 155 5.78 -9.07 -6.39
N ARG A 156 6.51 -9.01 -7.50
CA ARG A 156 6.16 -9.73 -8.73
C ARG A 156 5.99 -11.23 -8.51
N VAL A 157 6.88 -11.84 -7.74
CA VAL A 157 6.80 -13.28 -7.42
C VAL A 157 5.47 -13.63 -6.73
N MET A 158 5.02 -12.83 -5.76
CA MET A 158 3.73 -13.03 -5.10
C MET A 158 2.56 -12.81 -6.07
N ALA A 159 2.65 -11.79 -6.93
CA ALA A 159 1.63 -11.52 -7.94
C ALA A 159 1.51 -12.69 -8.93
N ASP A 160 2.62 -13.21 -9.42
CA ASP A 160 2.64 -14.33 -10.38
C ASP A 160 2.14 -15.63 -9.73
N GLN A 161 2.54 -15.91 -8.48
CA GLN A 161 2.01 -17.04 -7.70
C GLN A 161 0.49 -16.94 -7.52
N ALA A 162 -0.02 -15.77 -7.13
CA ALA A 162 -1.46 -15.55 -6.96
C ALA A 162 -2.24 -15.74 -8.26
N ARG A 163 -1.69 -15.26 -9.40
CA ARG A 163 -2.29 -15.47 -10.74
C ARG A 163 -2.36 -16.94 -11.11
N GLN A 164 -1.27 -17.69 -10.89
CA GLN A 164 -1.21 -19.12 -11.23
C GLN A 164 -2.31 -19.95 -10.56
N VAL A 165 -2.71 -19.57 -9.34
CA VAL A 165 -3.74 -20.25 -8.58
C VAL A 165 -5.10 -19.55 -8.62
N GLY A 166 -5.27 -18.51 -9.43
CA GLY A 166 -6.53 -17.82 -9.65
C GLY A 166 -7.01 -16.93 -8.49
N ILE A 167 -6.12 -16.52 -7.59
CA ILE A 167 -6.46 -15.60 -6.49
C ILE A 167 -6.78 -14.21 -7.05
N ARG A 168 -7.94 -13.67 -6.69
CA ARG A 168 -8.54 -12.44 -7.21
C ARG A 168 -8.01 -11.20 -6.48
N LEU A 169 -6.72 -10.89 -6.70
CA LEU A 169 -6.12 -9.68 -6.12
C LEU A 169 -6.61 -8.42 -6.85
N ALA A 170 -6.73 -7.35 -6.09
CA ALA A 170 -6.97 -5.99 -6.54
C ALA A 170 -5.87 -5.07 -5.98
N PRO A 171 -4.69 -5.02 -6.62
CA PRO A 171 -3.66 -4.05 -6.25
C PRO A 171 -4.25 -2.64 -6.22
N CYS A 172 -4.00 -1.90 -5.13
CA CYS A 172 -4.58 -0.59 -4.94
C CYS A 172 -3.55 0.39 -4.37
N TYR A 173 -3.78 1.67 -4.64
CA TYR A 173 -3.00 2.76 -4.07
C TYR A 173 -3.89 3.70 -3.27
N GLY A 174 -3.38 4.18 -2.15
CA GLY A 174 -4.02 5.15 -1.28
C GLY A 174 -3.19 5.43 -0.05
N ALA A 175 -3.58 6.44 0.68
CA ALA A 175 -2.85 6.94 1.85
C ALA A 175 -3.81 7.31 2.98
N THR A 176 -3.26 7.58 4.17
CA THR A 176 -4.04 8.14 5.28
C THR A 176 -4.61 9.51 4.90
N GLU A 177 -3.83 10.28 4.16
CA GLU A 177 -4.13 11.61 3.65
C GLU A 177 -5.35 11.63 2.71
N THR A 178 -5.63 10.52 2.04
CA THR A 178 -6.71 10.38 1.04
C THR A 178 -7.91 9.58 1.53
N ALA A 179 -8.06 9.38 2.85
CA ALA A 179 -9.08 8.50 3.42
C ALA A 179 -9.13 7.11 2.76
N ALA A 180 -7.97 6.49 2.59
CA ALA A 180 -7.67 5.20 1.95
C ALA A 180 -7.51 5.26 0.41
N MET A 181 -8.11 4.30 -0.33
CA MET A 181 -7.85 4.08 -1.75
C MET A 181 -8.23 5.27 -2.63
N VAL A 182 -7.35 5.58 -3.58
CA VAL A 182 -7.60 6.52 -4.69
C VAL A 182 -7.58 5.83 -6.04
N ALA A 183 -7.00 4.63 -6.13
CA ALA A 183 -7.02 3.80 -7.33
C ALA A 183 -7.05 2.33 -6.94
N ALA A 184 -7.70 1.49 -7.73
CA ALA A 184 -7.74 0.04 -7.54
C ALA A 184 -7.87 -0.69 -8.88
N LEU A 185 -7.09 -1.76 -9.06
CA LEU A 185 -7.13 -2.61 -10.23
C LEU A 185 -8.23 -3.68 -10.07
N PRO A 186 -9.16 -3.84 -11.04
CA PRO A 186 -10.11 -4.94 -11.01
C PRO A 186 -9.41 -6.32 -11.01
N PRO A 187 -9.91 -7.30 -10.22
CA PRO A 187 -9.31 -8.63 -10.15
C PRO A 187 -9.15 -9.33 -11.50
N GLU A 188 -10.09 -9.15 -12.43
CA GLU A 188 -10.03 -9.72 -13.78
C GLU A 188 -8.82 -9.20 -14.56
N ARG A 189 -8.53 -7.89 -14.44
CA ARG A 189 -7.36 -7.28 -15.07
C ARG A 189 -6.06 -7.77 -14.44
N PHE A 190 -6.06 -7.92 -13.10
CA PHE A 190 -4.93 -8.53 -12.40
C PHE A 190 -4.64 -9.94 -12.92
N LEU A 191 -5.66 -10.79 -13.04
CA LEU A 191 -5.52 -12.17 -13.56
C LEU A 191 -5.04 -12.20 -15.03
N GLN A 192 -5.35 -11.17 -15.82
CA GLN A 192 -4.85 -10.99 -17.19
C GLN A 192 -3.41 -10.47 -17.27
N GLY A 193 -2.73 -10.25 -16.13
CA GLY A 193 -1.32 -9.85 -16.09
C GLY A 193 -1.07 -8.36 -15.91
N ASP A 194 -2.12 -7.53 -15.72
CA ASP A 194 -1.93 -6.10 -15.42
C ASP A 194 -1.21 -5.94 -14.07
N VAL A 195 -0.19 -5.08 -14.04
CA VAL A 195 0.69 -4.83 -12.87
C VAL A 195 0.50 -3.44 -12.28
N SER A 196 -0.52 -2.72 -12.73
CA SER A 196 -0.85 -1.38 -12.25
C SER A 196 -1.67 -1.41 -10.95
N CYS A 197 -1.92 -0.23 -10.38
CA CYS A 197 -2.90 -0.03 -9.32
C CYS A 197 -4.29 0.36 -9.88
N GLY A 198 -4.53 0.16 -11.19
CA GLY A 198 -5.80 0.46 -11.84
C GLY A 198 -6.04 1.93 -12.14
N ALA A 199 -7.27 2.23 -12.55
CA ALA A 199 -7.74 3.59 -12.78
C ALA A 199 -8.04 4.31 -11.45
N PRO A 200 -8.01 5.65 -11.43
CA PRO A 200 -8.49 6.42 -10.29
C PRO A 200 -9.96 6.12 -10.01
N LEU A 201 -10.35 6.19 -8.74
CA LEU A 201 -11.75 6.13 -8.34
C LEU A 201 -12.50 7.36 -8.88
N MET A 202 -13.84 7.28 -8.96
CA MET A 202 -14.67 8.28 -9.63
C MET A 202 -14.57 9.70 -9.09
N ASP A 203 -14.13 9.86 -7.85
CA ASP A 203 -13.99 11.11 -7.11
C ASP A 203 -12.55 11.61 -7.05
N VAL A 204 -11.64 11.05 -7.86
CA VAL A 204 -10.20 11.30 -7.80
C VAL A 204 -9.66 11.76 -9.14
N GLU A 205 -8.93 12.86 -9.13
CA GLU A 205 -8.06 13.28 -10.21
C GLU A 205 -6.60 13.00 -9.86
N LEU A 206 -5.83 12.50 -10.82
CA LEU A 206 -4.40 12.22 -10.68
C LEU A 206 -3.61 12.98 -11.73
N ARG A 207 -2.46 13.50 -11.36
CA ARG A 207 -1.47 14.06 -12.29
C ARG A 207 -0.06 13.81 -11.80
N LEU A 208 0.93 14.04 -12.66
CA LEU A 208 2.34 13.99 -12.28
C LEU A 208 2.92 15.39 -12.19
N GLY A 209 3.64 15.66 -11.11
CA GLY A 209 4.51 16.81 -11.00
C GLY A 209 5.70 16.71 -11.98
N SER A 210 6.44 17.79 -12.16
CA SER A 210 7.57 17.89 -13.09
C SER A 210 8.71 16.91 -12.78
N ASP A 211 8.81 16.43 -11.55
CA ASP A 211 9.78 15.43 -11.07
C ASP A 211 9.18 14.00 -11.04
N GLY A 212 7.98 13.81 -11.57
CA GLY A 212 7.28 12.53 -11.59
C GLY A 212 6.59 12.18 -10.26
N ALA A 213 6.48 13.12 -9.31
CA ALA A 213 5.68 12.93 -8.11
C ALA A 213 4.22 12.74 -8.46
N LEU A 214 3.57 11.78 -7.82
CA LEU A 214 2.13 11.65 -7.92
C LEU A 214 1.44 12.77 -7.14
N GLU A 215 0.56 13.49 -7.81
CA GLU A 215 -0.31 14.48 -7.21
C GLU A 215 -1.76 14.03 -7.32
N VAL A 216 -2.49 14.18 -6.21
CA VAL A 216 -3.86 13.69 -6.04
C VAL A 216 -4.77 14.85 -5.69
N LYS A 217 -5.92 14.96 -6.37
CA LYS A 217 -6.98 15.89 -6.03
C LYS A 217 -8.27 15.12 -5.80
N THR A 218 -8.86 15.35 -4.65
CA THR A 218 -10.14 14.77 -4.24
C THR A 218 -10.69 15.57 -3.06
N ASP A 219 -12.01 15.65 -2.93
CA ASP A 219 -12.67 16.38 -1.85
C ASP A 219 -12.49 15.70 -0.48
N ARG A 220 -12.05 14.44 -0.43
CA ARG A 220 -11.79 13.68 0.80
C ARG A 220 -10.33 13.67 1.25
N LEU A 221 -9.51 14.60 0.79
CA LEU A 221 -8.20 14.84 1.38
C LEU A 221 -8.36 15.22 2.85
N ALA A 222 -7.53 14.70 3.75
CA ALA A 222 -7.52 15.15 5.13
C ALA A 222 -7.41 16.68 5.17
N THR A 223 -8.22 17.30 6.02
CA THR A 223 -8.27 18.78 6.06
C THR A 223 -6.96 19.42 6.47
N ALA A 224 -6.18 18.70 7.28
CA ALA A 224 -4.84 19.10 7.68
C ALA A 224 -4.06 17.90 8.23
N CYS A 225 -2.75 18.08 8.36
CA CYS A 225 -1.88 17.23 9.16
C CYS A 225 -1.23 18.02 10.30
N TRP A 226 -1.09 17.33 11.42
CA TRP A 226 -0.32 17.82 12.56
C TRP A 226 0.96 16.99 12.72
N ARG A 227 2.03 17.67 13.17
CA ARG A 227 3.34 17.05 13.42
C ARG A 227 3.83 17.37 14.82
N PRO A 228 4.39 16.40 15.56
CA PRO A 228 4.93 16.63 16.91
C PRO A 228 6.07 17.64 16.97
N ASP A 229 6.86 17.77 15.91
CA ASP A 229 7.95 18.75 15.79
C ASP A 229 7.47 20.19 15.54
N GLN A 230 6.20 20.37 15.18
CA GLN A 230 5.52 21.65 14.99
C GLN A 230 4.19 21.70 15.77
N PRO A 231 4.23 21.62 17.10
CA PRO A 231 3.06 21.29 17.92
C PRO A 231 1.96 22.37 17.97
N HIS A 232 2.26 23.59 17.50
CA HIS A 232 1.35 24.73 17.63
C HIS A 232 0.56 25.04 16.36
N GLN A 233 0.73 24.27 15.28
CA GLN A 233 0.05 24.55 14.01
C GLN A 233 -0.36 23.29 13.26
N LEU A 234 -1.43 23.42 12.49
CA LEU A 234 -1.82 22.46 11.47
C LEU A 234 -1.21 22.84 10.12
N GLN A 235 -0.82 21.85 9.36
CA GLN A 235 -0.29 22.04 8.00
C GLN A 235 -1.38 21.65 7.00
N SER A 236 -1.67 22.53 6.03
CA SER A 236 -2.49 22.16 4.88
C SER A 236 -1.83 21.02 4.11
N LEU A 237 -2.63 20.11 3.63
CA LEU A 237 -2.17 19.01 2.76
C LEU A 237 -2.09 19.43 1.30
N SER A 238 -3.07 20.18 0.82
CA SER A 238 -3.17 20.59 -0.56
C SER A 238 -2.60 21.99 -0.80
N ASP A 239 -2.20 22.23 -2.04
CA ASP A 239 -1.92 23.55 -2.57
C ASP A 239 -3.23 24.38 -2.76
N GLU A 240 -3.10 25.64 -3.23
CA GLU A 240 -4.24 26.54 -3.48
C GLU A 240 -5.21 26.02 -4.54
N SER A 241 -4.78 25.09 -5.41
CA SER A 241 -5.58 24.45 -6.46
C SER A 241 -6.20 23.13 -6.01
N GLY A 242 -6.01 22.74 -4.75
CA GLY A 242 -6.55 21.51 -4.15
C GLY A 242 -5.75 20.24 -4.44
N TRP A 243 -4.52 20.34 -4.94
CA TRP A 243 -3.67 19.20 -5.20
C TRP A 243 -2.79 18.86 -3.99
N TRP A 244 -2.86 17.61 -3.58
CA TRP A 244 -1.92 17.03 -2.61
C TRP A 244 -0.79 16.31 -3.34
N ARG A 245 0.44 16.70 -3.05
CA ARG A 245 1.63 16.05 -3.56
C ARG A 245 2.02 14.90 -2.63
N SER A 246 1.97 13.68 -3.14
CA SER A 246 2.44 12.51 -2.41
C SER A 246 3.98 12.43 -2.42
N GLY A 247 4.53 11.59 -1.54
CA GLY A 247 5.96 11.27 -1.58
C GLY A 247 6.30 10.15 -2.57
N ASP A 248 5.36 9.75 -3.44
CA ASP A 248 5.53 8.63 -4.34
C ASP A 248 5.77 9.11 -5.77
N ARG A 249 6.71 8.47 -6.46
CA ARG A 249 6.90 8.60 -7.89
C ARG A 249 5.97 7.65 -8.61
N ALA A 250 5.35 8.10 -9.69
CA ALA A 250 4.41 7.30 -10.44
C ALA A 250 4.56 7.46 -11.96
N ALA A 251 3.90 6.56 -12.68
CA ALA A 251 3.58 6.69 -14.09
C ALA A 251 2.05 6.66 -14.27
N LEU A 252 1.55 7.55 -15.09
CA LEU A 252 0.14 7.65 -15.50
C LEU A 252 0.07 7.49 -17.00
N GLU A 253 -0.24 6.27 -17.44
CA GLU A 253 -0.58 6.00 -18.84
C GLU A 253 -2.10 5.83 -18.95
N SER A 254 -2.58 4.59 -19.08
CA SER A 254 -4.01 4.27 -18.93
C SER A 254 -4.40 4.01 -17.48
N HIS A 255 -3.45 3.62 -16.63
CA HIS A 255 -3.61 3.28 -15.24
C HIS A 255 -2.44 3.80 -14.39
N LEU A 256 -2.69 3.91 -13.08
CA LEU A 256 -1.67 4.32 -12.12
C LEU A 256 -0.66 3.19 -11.87
N ARG A 257 0.62 3.50 -11.99
CA ARG A 257 1.72 2.64 -11.54
C ARG A 257 2.61 3.40 -10.57
N ILE A 258 2.80 2.87 -9.39
CA ILE A 258 3.76 3.41 -8.43
C ILE A 258 5.15 2.87 -8.77
N LEU A 259 6.12 3.76 -8.87
CA LEU A 259 7.48 3.45 -9.28
C LEU A 259 8.47 3.44 -8.09
N GLY A 260 8.06 3.94 -6.93
CA GLY A 260 8.84 3.99 -5.70
C GLY A 260 8.66 5.29 -4.95
N ARG A 261 9.42 5.47 -3.88
CA ARG A 261 9.39 6.66 -3.02
C ARG A 261 10.36 7.73 -3.52
N LEU A 262 9.93 8.99 -3.50
CA LEU A 262 10.80 10.11 -3.81
C LEU A 262 11.81 10.40 -2.70
N ASP A 263 11.39 10.19 -1.44
CA ASP A 263 12.24 10.37 -0.25
C ASP A 263 13.23 9.22 -0.02
N GLY A 264 13.07 8.10 -0.74
CA GLY A 264 14.03 6.99 -0.81
C GLY A 264 15.00 7.08 -2.00
N ALA A 265 14.91 8.13 -2.80
CA ALA A 265 15.81 8.30 -3.93
C ALA A 265 17.25 8.61 -3.45
N VAL A 266 18.21 7.98 -4.08
CA VAL A 266 19.65 8.16 -3.85
C VAL A 266 20.23 9.03 -4.95
N ILE A 267 20.96 10.07 -4.59
CA ILE A 267 21.65 10.94 -5.56
C ILE A 267 23.08 10.46 -5.73
N SER A 268 23.32 9.71 -6.80
CA SER A 268 24.61 9.08 -7.09
C SER A 268 25.23 9.68 -8.36
N GLY A 269 26.38 10.33 -8.22
CA GLY A 269 27.07 10.96 -9.36
C GLY A 269 26.24 12.01 -10.12
N GLY A 270 25.30 12.68 -9.44
CA GLY A 270 24.39 13.67 -10.05
C GLY A 270 23.16 13.04 -10.69
N GLU A 271 23.01 11.73 -10.69
CA GLU A 271 21.83 11.02 -11.18
C GLU A 271 20.93 10.59 -10.01
N THR A 272 19.61 10.68 -10.22
CA THR A 272 18.62 10.23 -9.22
C THR A 272 18.32 8.75 -9.45
N VAL A 273 18.66 7.94 -8.48
CA VAL A 273 18.47 6.49 -8.49
C VAL A 273 17.36 6.10 -7.49
N PHE A 274 16.52 5.16 -7.88
CA PHE A 274 15.45 4.64 -7.03
C PHE A 274 15.75 3.20 -6.61
N PRO A 275 16.25 2.96 -5.40
CA PRO A 275 16.64 1.64 -4.92
C PRO A 275 15.56 0.58 -5.09
N GLU A 276 14.30 0.93 -4.76
CA GLU A 276 13.14 0.03 -4.84
C GLU A 276 12.90 -0.53 -6.26
N GLN A 277 13.21 0.24 -7.31
CA GLN A 277 13.10 -0.22 -8.70
C GLN A 277 14.19 -1.24 -9.04
N LEU A 278 15.40 -0.99 -8.56
CA LEU A 278 16.53 -1.88 -8.75
C LEU A 278 16.35 -3.18 -7.95
N GLU A 279 15.84 -3.09 -6.73
CA GLU A 279 15.47 -4.24 -5.91
C GLU A 279 14.41 -5.10 -6.62
N ALA A 280 13.36 -4.47 -7.13
CA ALA A 280 12.32 -5.16 -7.91
C ALA A 280 12.89 -5.82 -9.17
N ARG A 281 13.84 -5.17 -9.87
CA ARG A 281 14.53 -5.72 -11.04
C ARG A 281 15.39 -6.94 -10.67
N LEU A 282 16.08 -6.90 -9.54
CA LEU A 282 16.87 -8.05 -9.04
C LEU A 282 15.99 -9.21 -8.62
N LEU A 283 14.92 -8.95 -7.87
CA LEU A 283 13.95 -9.98 -7.45
C LEU A 283 13.17 -10.59 -8.62
N ALA A 284 13.08 -9.90 -9.77
CA ALA A 284 12.48 -10.43 -10.99
C ALA A 284 13.47 -11.21 -11.87
N SER A 285 14.75 -11.26 -11.51
CA SER A 285 15.76 -12.05 -12.23
C SER A 285 15.75 -13.50 -11.77
N ASP A 286 16.45 -14.37 -12.54
CA ASP A 286 16.60 -15.80 -12.21
C ASP A 286 17.62 -16.07 -11.08
N LEU A 287 17.94 -15.04 -10.29
CA LEU A 287 18.82 -15.18 -9.14
C LEU A 287 18.08 -15.81 -7.96
N PRO A 288 18.71 -16.71 -7.19
CA PRO A 288 18.11 -17.35 -6.02
C PRO A 288 18.07 -16.38 -4.82
N LEU A 289 17.36 -15.25 -4.97
CA LEU A 289 17.24 -14.20 -3.96
C LEU A 289 15.99 -14.41 -3.11
N GLU A 290 16.18 -14.48 -1.79
CA GLU A 290 15.08 -14.46 -0.81
C GLU A 290 14.68 -13.01 -0.49
N ALA A 291 15.68 -12.12 -0.36
CA ALA A 291 15.49 -10.69 -0.15
C ALA A 291 16.70 -9.90 -0.64
N VAL A 292 16.46 -8.67 -1.07
CA VAL A 292 17.49 -7.68 -1.39
C VAL A 292 17.02 -6.31 -0.90
N LEU A 293 17.95 -5.53 -0.37
CA LEU A 293 17.73 -4.14 0.04
C LEU A 293 18.92 -3.32 -0.45
N LEU A 294 18.64 -2.23 -1.15
CA LEU A 294 19.64 -1.28 -1.64
C LEU A 294 19.55 0.01 -0.82
N LEU A 295 20.69 0.46 -0.31
CA LEU A 295 20.78 1.66 0.52
C LEU A 295 21.78 2.63 -0.07
N GLY A 296 21.45 3.92 -0.10
CA GLY A 296 22.39 4.99 -0.34
C GLY A 296 23.29 5.20 0.88
N ILE A 297 24.59 5.20 0.67
CA ILE A 297 25.56 5.57 1.69
C ILE A 297 26.38 6.77 1.21
N PRO A 298 26.76 7.70 2.09
CA PRO A 298 27.59 8.85 1.71
C PRO A 298 28.90 8.41 1.02
N ASP A 299 29.23 9.08 -0.07
CA ASP A 299 30.44 8.85 -0.85
C ASP A 299 31.04 10.21 -1.24
N ALA A 300 32.37 10.35 -1.12
CA ALA A 300 33.04 11.61 -1.30
C ALA A 300 33.02 12.14 -2.74
N ASP A 301 33.00 11.22 -3.73
CA ASP A 301 33.07 11.57 -5.16
C ASP A 301 31.69 11.58 -5.82
N TRP A 302 30.75 10.78 -5.29
CA TRP A 302 29.43 10.55 -5.88
C TRP A 302 28.28 11.17 -5.12
N GLY A 303 28.54 11.79 -3.96
CA GLY A 303 27.50 12.23 -3.01
C GLY A 303 26.96 11.04 -2.23
N GLU A 304 26.32 10.11 -2.92
CA GLU A 304 25.89 8.83 -2.38
C GLU A 304 26.19 7.69 -3.35
N ARG A 305 26.41 6.51 -2.82
CA ARG A 305 26.52 5.27 -3.60
C ARG A 305 25.69 4.15 -3.01
N LEU A 306 25.19 3.28 -3.88
CA LEU A 306 24.40 2.13 -3.46
C LEU A 306 25.26 1.06 -2.81
N VAL A 307 24.75 0.49 -1.72
CA VAL A 307 25.21 -0.75 -1.09
C VAL A 307 24.04 -1.70 -1.02
N GLY A 308 24.26 -2.97 -1.41
CA GLY A 308 23.24 -4.01 -1.36
C GLY A 308 23.40 -4.89 -0.12
N LEU A 309 22.29 -5.13 0.61
CA LEU A 309 22.16 -6.21 1.56
C LEU A 309 21.34 -7.32 0.91
N VAL A 310 21.84 -8.56 1.00
CA VAL A 310 21.23 -9.70 0.31
C VAL A 310 21.06 -10.88 1.25
N ARG A 311 19.90 -11.55 1.10
CA ARG A 311 19.63 -12.85 1.72
C ARG A 311 19.35 -13.86 0.61
N SER A 312 20.10 -14.97 0.65
CA SER A 312 20.01 -16.07 -0.31
C SER A 312 20.56 -17.34 0.33
N SER A 313 20.09 -18.49 -0.11
CA SER A 313 20.67 -19.79 0.22
C SER A 313 21.91 -20.15 -0.61
N ALA A 314 22.20 -19.41 -1.70
CA ALA A 314 23.32 -19.67 -2.61
C ALA A 314 24.59 -18.95 -2.12
N SER A 315 25.66 -19.68 -1.93
CA SER A 315 26.95 -19.13 -1.45
C SER A 315 27.64 -18.23 -2.47
N ASP A 316 27.36 -18.37 -3.77
CA ASP A 316 27.91 -17.61 -4.89
C ASP A 316 27.05 -16.40 -5.30
N ILE A 317 26.03 -16.07 -4.51
CA ILE A 317 25.05 -15.02 -4.86
C ILE A 317 25.70 -13.66 -5.10
N VAL A 318 26.71 -13.30 -4.33
CA VAL A 318 27.39 -12.00 -4.48
C VAL A 318 28.11 -11.89 -5.83
N GLU A 319 28.75 -12.94 -6.30
CA GLU A 319 29.42 -12.99 -7.62
C GLU A 319 28.35 -12.83 -8.72
N ARG A 320 27.28 -13.59 -8.66
CA ARG A 320 26.16 -13.49 -9.63
C ARG A 320 25.52 -12.11 -9.64
N LEU A 321 25.36 -11.47 -8.49
CA LEU A 321 24.85 -10.11 -8.39
C LEU A 321 25.78 -9.09 -9.03
N GLN A 322 27.11 -9.25 -8.82
CA GLN A 322 28.12 -8.41 -9.46
C GLN A 322 28.05 -8.55 -10.98
N ASP A 323 27.95 -9.77 -11.50
CA ASP A 323 27.86 -10.05 -12.94
C ASP A 323 26.61 -9.41 -13.55
N VAL A 324 25.44 -9.62 -12.95
CA VAL A 324 24.18 -9.06 -13.43
C VAL A 324 24.18 -7.53 -13.40
N THR A 325 24.73 -6.94 -12.35
CA THR A 325 24.73 -5.47 -12.19
C THR A 325 25.89 -4.80 -12.94
N GLN A 326 26.87 -5.54 -13.46
CA GLN A 326 28.00 -4.98 -14.20
C GLN A 326 27.56 -4.18 -15.44
N SER A 327 26.47 -4.59 -16.07
CA SER A 327 25.89 -3.92 -17.24
C SER A 327 25.02 -2.69 -16.91
N TRP A 328 24.77 -2.42 -15.63
CA TRP A 328 23.94 -1.30 -15.23
C TRP A 328 24.69 0.03 -15.32
N PRO A 329 23.98 1.18 -15.44
CA PRO A 329 24.56 2.50 -15.29
C PRO A 329 25.40 2.59 -14.00
N ALA A 330 26.46 3.37 -14.03
CA ALA A 330 27.39 3.45 -12.89
C ALA A 330 26.73 3.95 -11.60
N ALA A 331 25.74 4.85 -11.73
CA ALA A 331 24.97 5.37 -10.61
C ALA A 331 24.03 4.31 -9.98
N GLU A 332 23.51 3.38 -10.79
CA GLU A 332 22.60 2.31 -10.36
C GLU A 332 23.34 1.08 -9.82
N ARG A 333 24.65 1.02 -9.98
CA ARG A 333 25.46 -0.15 -9.63
C ARG A 333 25.86 -0.13 -8.17
N PRO A 334 25.45 -1.13 -7.35
CA PRO A 334 25.90 -1.24 -5.97
C PRO A 334 27.42 -1.37 -5.89
N GLN A 335 28.06 -0.55 -5.06
CA GLN A 335 29.51 -0.54 -4.85
C GLN A 335 29.99 -1.84 -4.17
N ARG A 336 29.16 -2.36 -3.29
CA ARG A 336 29.41 -3.62 -2.57
C ARG A 336 28.13 -4.31 -2.17
N TRP A 337 28.25 -5.61 -1.93
CA TRP A 337 27.19 -6.46 -1.44
C TRP A 337 27.54 -6.98 -0.05
N LEU A 338 26.58 -6.99 0.85
CA LEU A 338 26.67 -7.54 2.20
C LEU A 338 25.66 -8.68 2.33
N PHE A 339 26.12 -9.78 2.85
CA PHE A 339 25.31 -10.95 3.11
C PHE A 339 24.69 -10.85 4.52
N CYS A 340 23.39 -11.14 4.68
CA CYS A 340 22.69 -11.08 5.97
C CYS A 340 21.78 -12.31 6.21
#